data_3f419633fbd69c5a7d0a4549cdec58b3
#
_entry.id   3f419633fbd69c5a7d0a4549cdec58b3
#
_cell.length_a   1.000
_cell.length_b   1.000
_cell.length_c   1.000
_cell.angle_alpha   90.00
_cell.angle_beta   90.00
_cell.angle_gamma   90.00
#
_symmetry.space_group_name_H-M   'P 1'
#
loop_
_entity.id
_entity.type
_entity.pdbx_description
1 polymer ?
#
loop_
_entity_poly.entity_id
_entity_poly.type
_entity_poly.pdbx_seq_one_letter_code
_entity_poly.pdbx_strand_id
1 'polypeptide(L)'
;MFEAAKARQRSQISFGVISVALLVASACADTSDPADMQERLNPMIGLHEQGQSQFGMYAPANRRGRGGAAGEQKTPTQLAQETLGFTESDYIFSGSMEGSVERALPAWTSYVEALKEAGATIRTNPLVVKTPGIAEDLELATRNIGAQLNTGVSGVMFVGVESADEVRHGLAAMRFAANGGSRSEDVGNAPAYWGISEAEYRTRADLWPLNPEGELINWTIVESLEGLANVREIAAVEGIGVLWPGAGTLRGLFSTRDASGGRVLDEEAWEASIQQVLDACKEFDIACGFPANENDIGMRIEQGFSVFVMNWGDAGFRTIDVGRQASGR
;
A
#
# COMPACT_ATOMS: atom_id res chain seq x y z
N MET A 1 -65.75 8.49 -66.48
CA MET A 1 -66.03 7.52 -67.56
C MET A 1 -65.34 6.21 -67.18
N PHE A 2 -66.19 5.20 -67.01
CA PHE A 2 -65.93 3.76 -67.04
C PHE A 2 -64.95 3.16 -66.02
N GLU A 3 -65.49 2.52 -64.97
CA GLU A 3 -66.02 1.13 -64.82
C GLU A 3 -64.87 0.08 -64.90
N ALA A 4 -64.59 -0.50 -63.81
CA ALA A 4 -65.06 -1.77 -63.23
C ALA A 4 -64.35 -3.00 -63.79
N ALA A 5 -63.79 -3.79 -62.92
CA ALA A 5 -64.20 -5.19 -62.72
C ALA A 5 -63.42 -5.91 -61.61
N LYS A 6 -64.23 -6.61 -60.81
CA LYS A 6 -63.82 -7.56 -59.75
C LYS A 6 -63.05 -8.77 -60.29
N ALA A 7 -62.09 -9.24 -59.53
CA ALA A 7 -61.81 -10.67 -59.41
C ALA A 7 -61.37 -11.01 -58.00
N ARG A 8 -62.11 -11.84 -57.30
CA ARG A 8 -61.79 -12.51 -56.07
C ARG A 8 -60.80 -13.64 -56.36
N GLN A 9 -59.71 -13.70 -55.62
CA GLN A 9 -59.10 -14.98 -55.48
C GLN A 9 -58.62 -15.18 -54.02
N ARG A 10 -59.09 -16.23 -53.41
CA ARG A 10 -58.71 -16.76 -52.10
C ARG A 10 -57.28 -17.26 -52.21
N SER A 11 -56.44 -16.92 -51.26
CA SER A 11 -55.20 -17.63 -51.06
C SER A 11 -54.88 -17.74 -49.56
N GLN A 12 -54.50 -18.89 -49.22
CA GLN A 12 -54.30 -19.54 -47.97
C GLN A 12 -53.33 -18.78 -47.04
N ILE A 13 -53.70 -18.76 -45.78
CA ILE A 13 -52.84 -18.30 -44.68
C ILE A 13 -51.81 -19.43 -44.38
N SER A 14 -50.56 -19.20 -44.73
CA SER A 14 -49.44 -20.03 -44.28
C SER A 14 -48.89 -19.44 -42.99
N PHE A 15 -49.08 -20.13 -41.90
CA PHE A 15 -48.41 -19.83 -40.63
C PHE A 15 -46.91 -20.15 -40.77
N GLY A 16 -46.09 -19.14 -40.95
CA GLY A 16 -44.66 -19.22 -40.82
C GLY A 16 -44.26 -19.13 -39.34
N VAL A 17 -43.75 -20.25 -38.80
CA VAL A 17 -43.12 -20.28 -37.49
C VAL A 17 -41.81 -19.51 -37.59
N ILE A 18 -41.76 -18.33 -36.98
CA ILE A 18 -40.49 -17.59 -36.79
C ILE A 18 -39.82 -18.22 -35.58
N SER A 19 -38.81 -19.05 -35.82
CA SER A 19 -37.84 -19.49 -34.79
C SER A 19 -36.95 -18.33 -34.44
N VAL A 20 -37.17 -17.70 -33.29
CA VAL A 20 -36.24 -16.76 -32.68
C VAL A 20 -35.14 -17.59 -32.06
N ALA A 21 -33.97 -17.67 -32.71
CA ALA A 21 -32.76 -18.18 -32.13
C ALA A 21 -32.24 -17.16 -31.10
N LEU A 22 -32.46 -17.43 -29.79
CA LEU A 22 -31.76 -16.73 -28.74
C LEU A 22 -30.26 -17.12 -28.83
N LEU A 23 -29.46 -16.21 -29.32
CA LEU A 23 -28.01 -16.22 -29.11
C LEU A 23 -27.74 -15.90 -27.63
N VAL A 24 -27.58 -16.92 -26.80
CA VAL A 24 -26.98 -16.79 -25.48
C VAL A 24 -25.50 -16.53 -25.70
N ALA A 25 -25.10 -15.26 -25.61
CA ALA A 25 -23.69 -14.91 -25.46
C ALA A 25 -23.27 -15.43 -24.09
N SER A 26 -22.60 -16.58 -24.06
CA SER A 26 -21.82 -17.02 -22.90
C SER A 26 -20.69 -16.01 -22.72
N ALA A 27 -20.88 -15.06 -21.78
CA ALA A 27 -19.76 -14.38 -21.17
C ALA A 27 -18.96 -15.47 -20.46
N CYS A 28 -17.80 -15.81 -20.98
CA CYS A 28 -16.77 -16.51 -20.21
C CYS A 28 -16.38 -15.55 -19.08
N ALA A 29 -17.00 -15.67 -17.92
CA ALA A 29 -16.39 -15.23 -16.69
C ALA A 29 -15.17 -16.16 -16.51
N ASP A 30 -13.99 -15.60 -16.57
CA ASP A 30 -12.76 -16.24 -16.13
C ASP A 30 -12.91 -16.49 -14.63
N THR A 31 -13.55 -17.59 -14.26
CA THR A 31 -13.52 -18.12 -12.90
C THR A 31 -12.21 -18.88 -12.78
N SER A 32 -11.14 -18.17 -12.43
CA SER A 32 -9.97 -18.79 -11.84
C SER A 32 -10.46 -19.57 -10.61
N ASP A 33 -10.20 -20.88 -10.62
CA ASP A 33 -10.56 -21.80 -9.55
C ASP A 33 -9.93 -21.30 -8.23
N PRO A 34 -10.69 -21.13 -7.12
CA PRO A 34 -10.11 -20.73 -5.83
C PRO A 34 -9.01 -21.67 -5.33
N ALA A 35 -8.88 -22.88 -5.92
CA ALA A 35 -7.83 -23.84 -5.60
C ALA A 35 -6.46 -23.51 -6.24
N ASP A 36 -6.38 -22.58 -7.20
CA ASP A 36 -5.14 -22.20 -7.89
C ASP A 36 -4.52 -20.89 -7.35
N MET A 37 -5.12 -20.25 -6.35
CA MET A 37 -4.49 -19.12 -5.67
C MET A 37 -3.33 -19.64 -4.81
N GLN A 38 -2.13 -19.54 -5.33
CA GLN A 38 -0.91 -19.85 -4.58
C GLN A 38 -0.91 -19.00 -3.29
N GLU A 39 -0.81 -19.67 -2.15
CA GLU A 39 -0.81 -18.98 -0.84
C GLU A 39 0.32 -17.93 -0.79
N ARG A 40 -0.05 -16.66 -0.63
CA ARG A 40 0.88 -15.54 -0.56
C ARG A 40 1.81 -15.68 0.64
N LEU A 41 3.10 -15.40 0.44
CA LEU A 41 4.03 -15.21 1.55
C LEU A 41 3.71 -13.92 2.31
N ASN A 42 3.41 -12.86 1.58
CA ASN A 42 3.03 -11.57 2.14
C ASN A 42 1.50 -11.44 2.18
N PRO A 43 0.87 -11.59 3.36
CA PRO A 43 -0.59 -11.52 3.49
C PRO A 43 -1.17 -10.16 3.08
N MET A 44 -0.37 -9.08 3.11
CA MET A 44 -0.82 -7.76 2.63
C MET A 44 -1.23 -7.82 1.15
N ILE A 45 -0.48 -8.54 0.32
CA ILE A 45 -0.80 -8.70 -1.11
C ILE A 45 -2.10 -9.50 -1.26
N GLY A 46 -2.28 -10.57 -0.50
CA GLY A 46 -3.53 -11.34 -0.51
C GLY A 46 -4.75 -10.50 -0.11
N LEU A 47 -4.61 -9.57 0.83
CA LEU A 47 -5.67 -8.62 1.19
C LEU A 47 -5.96 -7.63 0.05
N HIS A 48 -4.93 -7.13 -0.63
CA HIS A 48 -5.11 -6.29 -1.83
C HIS A 48 -5.87 -7.02 -2.94
N GLU A 49 -5.48 -8.24 -3.26
CA GLU A 49 -6.11 -9.07 -4.30
C GLU A 49 -7.58 -9.38 -3.99
N GLN A 50 -7.94 -9.41 -2.71
CA GLN A 50 -9.31 -9.58 -2.23
C GLN A 50 -10.08 -8.26 -2.10
N GLY A 51 -9.47 -7.12 -2.41
CA GLY A 51 -10.07 -5.80 -2.22
C GLY A 51 -10.37 -5.46 -0.76
N GLN A 52 -9.66 -6.08 0.20
CA GLN A 52 -9.89 -5.88 1.63
C GLN A 52 -9.03 -4.75 2.19
N SER A 53 -9.59 -4.02 3.14
CA SER A 53 -8.87 -2.98 3.88
C SER A 53 -7.78 -3.59 4.76
N GLN A 54 -6.67 -2.87 4.93
CA GLN A 54 -5.50 -3.29 5.71
C GLN A 54 -5.23 -2.31 6.84
N PHE A 55 -4.90 -2.85 8.00
CA PHE A 55 -4.71 -2.08 9.23
C PHE A 55 -3.34 -2.41 9.84
N GLY A 56 -2.39 -1.49 9.79
CA GLY A 56 -1.07 -1.68 10.35
C GLY A 56 -0.76 -0.71 11.48
N MET A 57 0.22 -1.07 12.27
CA MET A 57 0.69 -0.30 13.42
C MET A 57 2.12 0.16 13.24
N TYR A 58 2.42 1.39 13.66
CA TYR A 58 3.81 1.74 13.91
C TYR A 58 4.42 0.73 14.89
N ALA A 59 5.65 0.29 14.61
CA ALA A 59 6.43 -0.50 15.58
C ALA A 59 6.52 0.23 16.93
N PRO A 60 6.40 -0.47 18.06
CA PRO A 60 6.67 0.14 19.36
C PRO A 60 8.10 0.65 19.40
N ALA A 61 8.32 1.79 20.02
CA ALA A 61 9.62 2.44 20.06
C ALA A 61 9.87 3.06 21.44
N ASN A 62 11.13 3.15 21.80
CA ASN A 62 11.57 3.89 22.96
C ASN A 62 11.32 5.39 22.77
N ARG A 63 10.28 5.93 23.40
CA ARG A 63 9.97 7.36 23.35
C ARG A 63 10.87 8.12 24.33
N ARG A 64 11.53 9.17 23.85
CA ARG A 64 12.12 10.17 24.75
C ARG A 64 10.98 10.92 25.45
N GLY A 65 10.89 10.83 26.76
CA GLY A 65 9.88 11.55 27.53
C GLY A 65 9.94 13.07 27.25
N ARG A 66 8.78 13.67 27.06
CA ARG A 66 8.67 15.13 26.96
C ARG A 66 9.06 15.69 28.33
N GLY A 67 10.29 16.27 28.47
CA GLY A 67 10.75 16.81 29.75
C GLY A 67 12.01 16.16 30.33
N GLY A 68 12.72 15.31 29.59
CA GLY A 68 14.11 14.89 29.90
C GLY A 68 14.27 13.76 30.92
N ALA A 69 13.23 13.19 31.51
CA ALA A 69 13.34 11.92 32.20
C ALA A 69 13.30 10.81 31.16
N ALA A 70 14.46 10.18 30.89
CA ALA A 70 14.51 8.96 30.08
C ALA A 70 13.69 7.90 30.82
N GLY A 71 12.53 7.53 30.26
CA GLY A 71 11.85 6.30 30.68
C GLY A 71 12.80 5.11 30.50
N GLU A 72 12.51 4.00 31.16
CA GLU A 72 13.25 2.76 31.00
C GLU A 72 13.32 2.40 29.50
N GLN A 73 14.55 2.26 28.96
CA GLN A 73 14.75 1.92 27.57
C GLN A 73 14.49 0.43 27.39
N LYS A 74 13.46 0.10 26.63
CA LYS A 74 13.14 -1.29 26.28
C LYS A 74 14.18 -1.87 25.34
N THR A 75 14.54 -3.12 25.58
CA THR A 75 15.42 -3.89 24.69
C THR A 75 14.70 -4.25 23.39
N PRO A 76 15.40 -4.58 22.29
CA PRO A 76 14.78 -5.10 21.08
C PRO A 76 13.84 -6.28 21.33
N THR A 77 14.21 -7.21 22.23
CA THR A 77 13.38 -8.36 22.64
C THR A 77 12.06 -7.92 23.29
N GLN A 78 12.11 -6.92 24.19
CA GLN A 78 10.88 -6.40 24.82
C GLN A 78 9.98 -5.70 23.81
N LEU A 79 10.55 -4.94 22.86
CA LEU A 79 9.77 -4.30 21.79
C LEU A 79 9.15 -5.36 20.86
N ALA A 80 9.88 -6.41 20.51
CA ALA A 80 9.37 -7.52 19.71
C ALA A 80 8.22 -8.25 20.44
N GLN A 81 8.35 -8.52 21.74
CA GLN A 81 7.30 -9.13 22.54
C GLN A 81 6.04 -8.27 22.61
N GLU A 82 6.19 -6.94 22.75
CA GLU A 82 5.05 -6.03 22.68
C GLU A 82 4.33 -6.11 21.34
N THR A 83 5.11 -6.08 20.24
CA THR A 83 4.54 -6.18 18.88
C THR A 83 3.74 -7.47 18.72
N LEU A 84 4.31 -8.60 19.09
CA LEU A 84 3.67 -9.92 18.94
C LEU A 84 2.52 -10.14 19.93
N GLY A 85 2.45 -9.33 20.99
CA GLY A 85 1.31 -9.31 21.92
C GLY A 85 0.05 -8.68 21.35
N PHE A 86 0.15 -7.94 20.23
CA PHE A 86 -0.99 -7.35 19.51
C PHE A 86 -1.15 -8.00 18.13
N THR A 87 -2.12 -8.89 18.01
CA THR A 87 -2.30 -9.77 16.84
C THR A 87 -3.24 -9.21 15.77
N GLU A 88 -3.93 -8.10 16.06
CA GLU A 88 -4.93 -7.53 15.15
C GLU A 88 -4.32 -6.63 14.03
N SER A 89 -3.00 -6.43 14.05
CA SER A 89 -2.29 -5.67 13.03
C SER A 89 -1.94 -6.56 11.83
N ASP A 90 -2.30 -6.13 10.62
CA ASP A 90 -1.99 -6.87 9.39
C ASP A 90 -0.51 -6.73 8.99
N TYR A 91 0.19 -5.70 9.47
CA TYR A 91 1.62 -5.45 9.22
C TYR A 91 2.23 -4.49 10.24
N ILE A 92 3.56 -4.50 10.34
CA ILE A 92 4.34 -3.60 11.18
C ILE A 92 4.94 -2.50 10.29
N PHE A 93 4.71 -1.25 10.67
CA PHE A 93 5.21 -0.08 9.95
C PHE A 93 6.30 0.64 10.75
N SER A 94 7.36 1.14 10.09
CA SER A 94 8.36 1.98 10.73
C SER A 94 8.80 3.15 9.87
N GLY A 95 8.73 4.36 10.43
CA GLY A 95 9.30 5.58 9.86
C GLY A 95 10.70 5.90 10.37
N SER A 96 11.35 5.02 11.14
CA SER A 96 12.62 5.36 11.81
C SER A 96 13.78 5.64 10.84
N MET A 97 13.72 5.09 9.63
CA MET A 97 14.74 5.25 8.61
C MET A 97 14.50 6.39 7.62
N GLU A 98 13.37 7.10 7.72
CA GLU A 98 13.02 8.23 6.84
C GLU A 98 14.09 9.32 6.78
N GLY A 99 14.70 9.65 7.90
CA GLY A 99 15.75 10.69 7.96
C GLY A 99 17.17 10.20 7.65
N SER A 100 17.49 8.93 7.91
CA SER A 100 18.79 8.32 7.61
C SER A 100 18.75 6.82 7.87
N VAL A 101 18.91 6.05 6.79
CA VAL A 101 19.03 4.58 6.90
C VAL A 101 20.28 4.20 7.68
N GLU A 102 21.44 4.78 7.38
CA GLU A 102 22.70 4.47 8.05
C GLU A 102 22.61 4.53 9.58
N ARG A 103 21.95 5.57 10.11
CA ARG A 103 21.83 5.76 11.57
C ARG A 103 20.78 4.83 12.20
N ALA A 104 19.70 4.54 11.50
CA ALA A 104 18.57 3.81 12.08
C ALA A 104 18.64 2.29 11.83
N LEU A 105 19.31 1.87 10.77
CA LEU A 105 19.38 0.46 10.34
C LEU A 105 19.88 -0.49 11.44
N PRO A 106 20.94 -0.18 12.24
CA PRO A 106 21.41 -1.11 13.27
C PRO A 106 20.33 -1.42 14.33
N ALA A 107 19.60 -0.40 14.78
CA ALA A 107 18.53 -0.59 15.77
C ALA A 107 17.33 -1.33 15.15
N TRP A 108 17.01 -1.02 13.88
CA TRP A 108 15.98 -1.74 13.13
C TRP A 108 16.32 -3.21 12.93
N THR A 109 17.57 -3.51 12.51
CA THR A 109 18.05 -4.89 12.34
C THR A 109 17.94 -5.69 13.63
N SER A 110 18.39 -5.12 14.77
CA SER A 110 18.27 -5.78 16.07
C SER A 110 16.81 -6.06 16.48
N TYR A 111 15.89 -5.16 16.12
CA TYR A 111 14.47 -5.36 16.36
C TYR A 111 13.89 -6.48 15.48
N VAL A 112 14.22 -6.52 14.19
CA VAL A 112 13.78 -7.59 13.26
C VAL A 112 14.36 -8.95 13.67
N GLU A 113 15.62 -8.99 14.10
CA GLU A 113 16.22 -10.22 14.65
C GLU A 113 15.46 -10.72 15.86
N ALA A 114 15.09 -9.83 16.78
CA ALA A 114 14.30 -10.20 17.97
C ALA A 114 12.89 -10.67 17.60
N LEU A 115 12.24 -10.07 16.60
CA LEU A 115 10.96 -10.55 16.05
C LEU A 115 11.09 -11.97 15.50
N LYS A 116 12.12 -12.20 14.67
CA LYS A 116 12.39 -13.52 14.08
C LYS A 116 12.66 -14.58 15.16
N GLU A 117 13.48 -14.26 16.17
CA GLU A 117 13.76 -15.15 17.30
C GLU A 117 12.49 -15.49 18.10
N ALA A 118 11.54 -14.57 18.15
CA ALA A 118 10.23 -14.79 18.76
C ALA A 118 9.20 -15.49 17.84
N GLY A 119 9.62 -15.90 16.63
CA GLY A 119 8.82 -16.68 15.69
C GLY A 119 8.08 -15.89 14.62
N ALA A 120 8.29 -14.57 14.52
CA ALA A 120 7.72 -13.75 13.44
C ALA A 120 8.36 -14.07 12.08
N THR A 121 7.55 -13.97 11.05
CA THR A 121 7.96 -14.13 9.64
C THR A 121 7.17 -13.15 8.78
N ILE A 122 7.49 -13.07 7.49
CA ILE A 122 6.68 -12.30 6.53
C ILE A 122 5.20 -12.74 6.53
N ARG A 123 4.92 -14.03 6.79
CA ARG A 123 3.54 -14.57 6.79
C ARG A 123 2.71 -14.09 7.98
N THR A 124 3.34 -13.83 9.09
CA THR A 124 2.66 -13.40 10.33
C THR A 124 2.78 -11.90 10.59
N ASN A 125 3.91 -11.30 10.24
CA ASN A 125 4.24 -9.92 10.55
C ASN A 125 5.00 -9.27 9.37
N PRO A 126 4.36 -8.97 8.23
CA PRO A 126 5.00 -8.24 7.16
C PRO A 126 5.56 -6.90 7.65
N LEU A 127 6.71 -6.50 7.15
CA LEU A 127 7.41 -5.28 7.56
C LEU A 127 7.37 -4.24 6.46
N VAL A 128 6.91 -3.03 6.79
CA VAL A 128 6.89 -1.88 5.90
C VAL A 128 7.72 -0.75 6.52
N VAL A 129 8.61 -0.15 5.74
CA VAL A 129 9.48 0.93 6.23
C VAL A 129 9.47 2.12 5.28
N LYS A 130 9.69 3.33 5.84
CA LYS A 130 10.00 4.52 5.05
C LYS A 130 11.47 4.51 4.63
N THR A 131 11.77 5.00 3.43
CA THR A 131 13.12 5.32 2.97
C THR A 131 13.29 6.84 2.89
N PRO A 132 14.51 7.40 2.98
CA PRO A 132 14.75 8.81 2.68
C PRO A 132 14.35 9.18 1.25
N GLY A 133 14.21 10.48 0.97
CA GLY A 133 13.92 10.99 -0.38
C GLY A 133 14.89 10.43 -1.43
N ILE A 134 14.36 10.12 -2.61
CA ILE A 134 15.09 9.44 -3.68
C ILE A 134 15.86 10.44 -4.54
N ALA A 135 15.24 11.59 -4.85
CA ALA A 135 15.74 12.56 -5.83
C ALA A 135 17.11 13.16 -5.47
N GLU A 136 17.43 13.29 -4.18
CA GLU A 136 18.66 13.97 -3.74
C GLU A 136 19.94 13.22 -4.13
N ASP A 137 19.92 11.88 -4.05
CA ASP A 137 21.04 11.00 -4.41
C ASP A 137 20.53 9.61 -4.81
N LEU A 138 20.41 9.38 -6.11
CA LEU A 138 19.86 8.15 -6.69
C LEU A 138 20.67 6.91 -6.33
N GLU A 139 22.02 7.02 -6.25
CA GLU A 139 22.86 5.90 -5.88
C GLU A 139 22.71 5.56 -4.40
N LEU A 140 22.66 6.57 -3.54
CA LEU A 140 22.40 6.38 -2.11
C LEU A 140 21.01 5.79 -1.88
N ALA A 141 19.97 6.26 -2.61
CA ALA A 141 18.62 5.71 -2.54
C ALA A 141 18.60 4.21 -2.91
N THR A 142 19.31 3.82 -3.97
CA THR A 142 19.45 2.40 -4.37
C THR A 142 20.10 1.58 -3.26
N ARG A 143 21.19 2.07 -2.66
CA ARG A 143 21.87 1.38 -1.55
C ARG A 143 20.96 1.28 -0.31
N ASN A 144 20.26 2.36 0.02
CA ASN A 144 19.37 2.42 1.17
C ASN A 144 18.21 1.42 1.05
N ILE A 145 17.53 1.41 -0.10
CA ILE A 145 16.42 0.49 -0.38
C ILE A 145 16.91 -0.97 -0.31
N GLY A 146 18.06 -1.28 -0.93
CA GLY A 146 18.66 -2.61 -0.86
C GLY A 146 18.97 -3.02 0.58
N ALA A 147 19.60 -2.14 1.39
CA ALA A 147 19.92 -2.41 2.77
C ALA A 147 18.67 -2.64 3.65
N GLN A 148 17.59 -1.89 3.41
CA GLN A 148 16.30 -2.08 4.09
C GLN A 148 15.69 -3.44 3.74
N LEU A 149 15.62 -3.79 2.45
CA LEU A 149 15.11 -5.08 1.98
C LEU A 149 15.91 -6.27 2.53
N ASN A 150 17.23 -6.11 2.69
CA ASN A 150 18.12 -7.13 3.24
C ASN A 150 17.84 -7.47 4.71
N THR A 151 17.04 -6.65 5.43
CA THR A 151 16.57 -6.97 6.79
C THR A 151 15.35 -7.88 6.84
N GLY A 152 14.70 -8.16 5.71
CA GLY A 152 13.44 -8.94 5.64
C GLY A 152 12.18 -8.10 5.42
N VAL A 153 12.34 -6.79 5.21
CA VAL A 153 11.26 -5.87 4.84
C VAL A 153 10.62 -6.33 3.54
N SER A 154 9.29 -6.29 3.49
CA SER A 154 8.49 -6.63 2.32
C SER A 154 7.76 -5.44 1.69
N GLY A 155 7.72 -4.30 2.39
CA GLY A 155 7.15 -3.06 1.88
C GLY A 155 8.10 -1.86 2.08
N VAL A 156 8.32 -1.05 1.03
CA VAL A 156 9.11 0.19 1.13
C VAL A 156 8.25 1.37 0.71
N MET A 157 8.15 2.35 1.62
CA MET A 157 7.45 3.62 1.36
C MET A 157 8.45 4.69 0.92
N PHE A 158 8.30 5.17 -0.30
CA PHE A 158 9.05 6.30 -0.84
C PHE A 158 8.43 7.59 -0.35
N VAL A 159 9.22 8.45 0.31
CA VAL A 159 8.74 9.71 0.88
C VAL A 159 9.11 10.90 0.01
N GLY A 160 8.27 11.95 0.08
CA GLY A 160 8.54 13.21 -0.61
C GLY A 160 8.64 13.09 -2.12
N VAL A 161 7.92 12.15 -2.73
CA VAL A 161 7.97 11.92 -4.17
C VAL A 161 7.33 13.08 -4.92
N GLU A 162 8.06 13.63 -5.89
CA GLU A 162 7.63 14.77 -6.71
C GLU A 162 7.54 14.45 -8.21
N SER A 163 8.09 13.31 -8.65
CA SER A 163 8.06 12.91 -10.06
C SER A 163 7.89 11.41 -10.29
N ALA A 164 7.39 11.05 -11.47
CA ALA A 164 7.31 9.68 -11.94
C ALA A 164 8.69 9.02 -12.08
N ASP A 165 9.73 9.79 -12.41
CA ASP A 165 11.08 9.25 -12.57
C ASP A 165 11.69 8.82 -11.24
N GLU A 166 11.44 9.54 -10.15
CA GLU A 166 11.82 9.10 -8.80
C GLU A 166 11.18 7.75 -8.46
N VAL A 167 9.88 7.61 -8.74
CA VAL A 167 9.17 6.33 -8.51
C VAL A 167 9.82 5.21 -9.32
N ARG A 168 10.04 5.40 -10.62
CA ARG A 168 10.67 4.39 -11.48
C ARG A 168 12.04 3.99 -10.96
N HIS A 169 12.85 4.95 -10.50
CA HIS A 169 14.16 4.68 -9.92
C HIS A 169 14.04 3.85 -8.63
N GLY A 170 13.15 4.23 -7.71
CA GLY A 170 12.91 3.49 -6.48
C GLY A 170 12.39 2.06 -6.73
N LEU A 171 11.46 1.88 -7.67
CA LEU A 171 10.96 0.57 -8.05
C LEU A 171 12.07 -0.31 -8.64
N ALA A 172 12.94 0.25 -9.48
CA ALA A 172 14.10 -0.48 -9.98
C ALA A 172 15.06 -0.88 -8.86
N ALA A 173 15.25 -0.02 -7.83
CA ALA A 173 16.09 -0.32 -6.67
C ALA A 173 15.52 -1.41 -5.75
N MET A 174 14.22 -1.70 -5.81
CA MET A 174 13.61 -2.82 -5.08
C MET A 174 13.83 -4.17 -5.76
N ARG A 175 14.15 -4.20 -7.05
CA ARG A 175 14.19 -5.40 -7.91
C ARG A 175 15.62 -5.82 -8.21
N PHE A 176 15.88 -7.12 -8.24
CA PHE A 176 17.16 -7.65 -8.70
C PHE A 176 17.38 -7.40 -10.21
N ALA A 177 18.65 -7.37 -10.64
CA ALA A 177 18.99 -7.17 -12.04
C ALA A 177 18.35 -8.21 -12.98
N ALA A 178 18.20 -9.45 -12.55
CA ALA A 178 17.53 -10.52 -13.29
C ALA A 178 16.06 -10.18 -13.60
N ASN A 179 15.43 -9.35 -12.79
CA ASN A 179 14.04 -8.90 -12.93
C ASN A 179 13.96 -7.48 -13.54
N GLY A 180 15.04 -6.98 -14.14
CA GLY A 180 15.09 -5.64 -14.75
C GLY A 180 15.29 -4.50 -13.74
N GLY A 181 15.77 -4.79 -12.54
CA GLY A 181 16.05 -3.80 -11.50
C GLY A 181 17.52 -3.42 -11.38
N SER A 182 17.83 -2.67 -10.29
CA SER A 182 19.18 -2.20 -9.96
C SER A 182 19.63 -2.59 -8.55
N ARG A 183 18.81 -3.39 -7.81
CA ARG A 183 19.18 -3.91 -6.49
C ARG A 183 20.40 -4.80 -6.58
N SER A 184 21.32 -4.64 -5.60
CA SER A 184 22.48 -5.54 -5.46
C SER A 184 22.02 -6.99 -5.20
N GLU A 185 22.90 -7.95 -5.53
CA GLU A 185 22.64 -9.38 -5.30
C GLU A 185 22.74 -9.81 -3.82
N ASP A 186 23.11 -8.91 -2.91
CA ASP A 186 23.09 -9.18 -1.47
C ASP A 186 21.64 -9.27 -0.96
N VAL A 187 21.37 -10.31 -0.19
CA VAL A 187 20.03 -10.58 0.39
C VAL A 187 20.00 -10.46 1.91
N GLY A 188 21.17 -10.31 2.55
CA GLY A 188 21.32 -10.19 3.99
C GLY A 188 20.56 -11.26 4.78
N ASN A 189 19.80 -10.84 5.79
CA ASN A 189 18.97 -11.72 6.63
C ASN A 189 17.54 -11.93 6.11
N ALA A 190 17.20 -11.36 4.95
CA ALA A 190 15.81 -11.40 4.45
C ALA A 190 15.25 -12.81 4.23
N PRO A 191 15.98 -13.77 3.62
CA PRO A 191 15.48 -15.14 3.49
C PRO A 191 15.13 -15.77 4.83
N ALA A 192 15.95 -15.52 5.86
CA ALA A 192 15.73 -16.07 7.19
C ALA A 192 14.48 -15.48 7.88
N TYR A 193 14.19 -14.17 7.69
CA TYR A 193 12.95 -13.56 8.18
C TYR A 193 11.73 -14.04 7.40
N TRP A 194 11.88 -14.24 6.09
CA TRP A 194 10.78 -14.75 5.25
C TRP A 194 10.51 -16.25 5.49
N GLY A 195 11.44 -16.97 6.13
CA GLY A 195 11.32 -18.41 6.41
C GLY A 195 11.44 -19.27 5.16
N ILE A 196 12.23 -18.83 4.18
CA ILE A 196 12.44 -19.49 2.89
C ILE A 196 13.93 -19.56 2.54
N SER A 197 14.28 -20.37 1.54
CA SER A 197 15.64 -20.43 1.02
C SER A 197 16.06 -19.13 0.30
N GLU A 198 17.37 -18.88 0.20
CA GLU A 198 17.90 -17.75 -0.57
C GLU A 198 17.46 -17.81 -2.05
N ALA A 199 17.47 -19.01 -2.65
CA ALA A 199 17.07 -19.19 -4.03
C ALA A 199 15.58 -18.83 -4.24
N GLU A 200 14.72 -19.26 -3.33
CA GLU A 200 13.30 -18.92 -3.36
C GLU A 200 13.07 -17.42 -3.10
N TYR A 201 13.82 -16.82 -2.15
CA TYR A 201 13.77 -15.38 -1.90
C TYR A 201 14.08 -14.59 -3.17
N ARG A 202 15.15 -14.94 -3.91
CA ARG A 202 15.52 -14.26 -5.15
C ARG A 202 14.42 -14.32 -6.21
N THR A 203 13.64 -15.39 -6.22
CA THR A 203 12.50 -15.54 -7.13
C THR A 203 11.28 -14.73 -6.67
N ARG A 204 10.98 -14.76 -5.36
CA ARG A 204 9.77 -14.17 -4.79
C ARG A 204 9.93 -12.68 -4.41
N ALA A 205 11.17 -12.21 -4.15
CA ALA A 205 11.43 -10.82 -3.78
C ALA A 205 11.44 -9.90 -5.00
N ASP A 206 10.29 -9.80 -5.66
CA ASP A 206 10.00 -8.90 -6.76
C ASP A 206 8.70 -8.13 -6.49
N LEU A 207 8.46 -7.07 -7.23
CA LEU A 207 7.38 -6.12 -7.00
C LEU A 207 6.03 -6.63 -7.50
N TRP A 208 5.07 -6.72 -6.61
CA TRP A 208 3.66 -6.78 -6.92
C TRP A 208 3.10 -5.33 -7.06
N PRO A 209 2.20 -5.03 -8.00
CA PRO A 209 1.57 -5.93 -9.00
C PRO A 209 2.35 -6.09 -10.31
N LEU A 210 3.50 -5.43 -10.48
CA LEU A 210 4.31 -5.48 -11.70
C LEU A 210 4.70 -6.93 -12.07
N ASN A 211 5.03 -7.73 -11.05
CA ASN A 211 5.15 -9.17 -11.14
C ASN A 211 4.05 -9.80 -10.29
N PRO A 212 3.06 -10.50 -10.89
CA PRO A 212 1.98 -11.14 -10.14
C PRO A 212 2.46 -12.14 -9.08
N GLU A 213 3.64 -12.75 -9.23
CA GLU A 213 4.23 -13.68 -8.27
C GLU A 213 5.14 -12.98 -7.24
N GLY A 214 5.31 -11.67 -7.36
CA GLY A 214 6.14 -10.88 -6.46
C GLY A 214 5.51 -10.76 -5.06
N GLU A 215 6.37 -10.66 -4.05
CA GLU A 215 5.98 -10.55 -2.64
C GLU A 215 6.46 -9.23 -1.99
N LEU A 216 7.07 -8.33 -2.79
CA LEU A 216 7.39 -6.97 -2.39
C LEU A 216 6.29 -6.01 -2.81
N ILE A 217 6.01 -5.01 -1.98
CA ILE A 217 5.05 -3.96 -2.28
C ILE A 217 5.68 -2.58 -2.11
N ASN A 218 5.48 -1.70 -3.08
CA ASN A 218 5.84 -0.30 -2.96
C ASN A 218 4.67 0.52 -2.42
N TRP A 219 4.99 1.45 -1.55
CA TRP A 219 4.13 2.56 -1.18
C TRP A 219 4.78 3.87 -1.61
N THR A 220 4.01 4.77 -2.18
CA THR A 220 4.50 6.07 -2.66
C THR A 220 3.73 7.20 -1.98
N ILE A 221 4.44 8.11 -1.29
CA ILE A 221 3.83 9.23 -0.56
C ILE A 221 4.00 10.53 -1.32
N VAL A 222 2.89 11.23 -1.56
CA VAL A 222 2.81 12.57 -2.13
C VAL A 222 2.54 13.56 -1.01
N GLU A 223 3.46 14.48 -0.76
CA GLU A 223 3.42 15.35 0.40
C GLU A 223 4.02 16.76 0.19
N SER A 224 4.16 17.16 -1.08
CA SER A 224 4.57 18.52 -1.47
C SER A 224 3.59 19.10 -2.50
N LEU A 225 3.67 20.42 -2.74
CA LEU A 225 2.85 21.05 -3.78
C LEU A 225 3.25 20.58 -5.19
N GLU A 226 4.52 20.29 -5.41
CA GLU A 226 5.03 19.75 -6.68
C GLU A 226 4.54 18.31 -6.87
N GLY A 227 4.65 17.47 -5.85
CA GLY A 227 4.12 16.11 -5.89
C GLY A 227 2.61 16.08 -6.13
N LEU A 228 1.84 17.00 -5.52
CA LEU A 228 0.40 17.15 -5.81
C LEU A 228 0.15 17.57 -7.26
N ALA A 229 0.93 18.51 -7.81
CA ALA A 229 0.79 18.93 -9.20
C ALA A 229 1.04 17.76 -10.18
N ASN A 230 1.95 16.85 -9.83
CA ASN A 230 2.37 15.71 -10.65
C ASN A 230 1.70 14.39 -10.24
N VAL A 231 0.72 14.39 -9.33
CA VAL A 231 0.18 13.16 -8.72
C VAL A 231 -0.36 12.15 -9.72
N ARG A 232 -0.94 12.61 -10.84
CA ARG A 232 -1.45 11.70 -11.89
C ARG A 232 -0.32 11.04 -12.68
N GLU A 233 0.78 11.77 -12.95
CA GLU A 233 1.96 11.21 -13.62
C GLU A 233 2.67 10.22 -12.71
N ILE A 234 2.72 10.51 -11.40
CA ILE A 234 3.22 9.61 -10.37
C ILE A 234 2.35 8.33 -10.33
N ALA A 235 1.03 8.48 -10.20
CA ALA A 235 0.10 7.36 -10.13
C ALA A 235 0.11 6.48 -11.40
N ALA A 236 0.42 7.06 -12.57
CA ALA A 236 0.51 6.31 -13.83
C ALA A 236 1.73 5.36 -13.91
N VAL A 237 2.64 5.37 -12.92
CA VAL A 237 3.81 4.47 -12.91
C VAL A 237 3.37 3.08 -12.48
N GLU A 238 3.49 2.11 -13.38
CA GLU A 238 3.23 0.71 -13.10
C GLU A 238 4.16 0.19 -11.99
N GLY A 239 3.61 -0.57 -11.03
CA GLY A 239 4.36 -1.16 -9.93
C GLY A 239 4.18 -0.45 -8.57
N ILE A 240 3.46 0.66 -8.52
CA ILE A 240 3.01 1.23 -7.24
C ILE A 240 1.92 0.31 -6.67
N GLY A 241 2.14 -0.21 -5.47
CA GLY A 241 1.12 -0.99 -4.76
C GLY A 241 0.14 -0.13 -3.96
N VAL A 242 0.63 0.97 -3.36
CA VAL A 242 -0.19 1.92 -2.59
C VAL A 242 0.26 3.35 -2.84
N LEU A 243 -0.66 4.22 -3.21
CA LEU A 243 -0.42 5.66 -3.23
C LEU A 243 -0.92 6.29 -1.92
N TRP A 244 -0.22 7.30 -1.41
CA TRP A 244 -0.43 7.82 -0.07
C TRP A 244 -0.37 9.34 -0.01
N PRO A 245 -1.42 10.06 0.42
CA PRO A 245 -1.29 11.48 0.75
C PRO A 245 -0.52 11.64 2.07
N GLY A 246 0.54 12.42 2.07
CA GLY A 246 1.30 12.75 3.27
C GLY A 246 0.55 13.71 4.17
N ALA A 247 -0.60 13.28 4.71
CA ALA A 247 -1.57 14.10 5.40
C ALA A 247 -0.98 15.00 6.50
N GLY A 248 0.03 14.50 7.22
CA GLY A 248 0.74 15.27 8.27
C GLY A 248 1.57 16.42 7.69
N THR A 249 2.36 16.17 6.65
CA THR A 249 3.20 17.17 5.97
C THR A 249 2.32 18.17 5.23
N LEU A 250 1.31 17.69 4.47
CA LEU A 250 0.35 18.55 3.77
C LEU A 250 -0.40 19.46 4.75
N ARG A 251 -0.78 18.97 5.94
CA ARG A 251 -1.35 19.81 6.99
C ARG A 251 -0.43 20.96 7.36
N GLY A 252 0.88 20.74 7.35
CA GLY A 252 1.88 21.79 7.56
C GLY A 252 1.88 22.84 6.46
N LEU A 253 1.79 22.44 5.20
CA LEU A 253 1.79 23.30 4.03
C LEU A 253 0.53 24.19 3.96
N PHE A 254 -0.62 23.65 4.30
CA PHE A 254 -1.90 24.36 4.30
C PHE A 254 -2.20 25.06 5.64
N SER A 255 -1.19 25.27 6.50
CA SER A 255 -1.33 26.02 7.74
C SER A 255 -0.59 27.34 7.67
N THR A 256 -1.24 28.42 8.15
CA THR A 256 -0.66 29.75 8.36
C THR A 256 -0.49 30.02 9.85
N ARG A 257 0.16 31.15 10.20
CA ARG A 257 0.21 31.63 11.58
C ARG A 257 -0.71 32.83 11.72
N ASP A 258 -1.54 32.83 12.77
CA ASP A 258 -2.35 33.99 13.15
C ASP A 258 -1.50 35.06 13.82
N ALA A 259 -2.14 36.21 14.15
CA ALA A 259 -1.49 37.35 14.80
C ALA A 259 -0.91 37.00 16.19
N SER A 260 -1.40 35.95 16.86
CA SER A 260 -0.90 35.47 18.16
C SER A 260 0.23 34.41 18.00
N GLY A 261 0.60 34.07 16.78
CA GLY A 261 1.57 33.02 16.46
C GLY A 261 0.98 31.60 16.48
N GLY A 262 -0.32 31.46 16.69
CA GLY A 262 -1.06 30.18 16.62
C GLY A 262 -1.09 29.65 15.18
N ARG A 263 -1.09 28.32 15.06
CA ARG A 263 -1.23 27.66 13.73
C ARG A 263 -2.71 27.57 13.36
N VAL A 264 -3.08 28.09 12.21
CA VAL A 264 -4.43 28.00 11.62
C VAL A 264 -4.36 27.18 10.35
N LEU A 265 -5.07 26.06 10.33
CA LEU A 265 -5.18 25.19 9.17
C LEU A 265 -6.29 25.70 8.23
N ASP A 266 -6.00 25.75 6.96
CA ASP A 266 -7.01 25.79 5.90
C ASP A 266 -7.49 24.34 5.67
N GLU A 267 -8.58 23.98 6.38
CA GLU A 267 -9.11 22.60 6.35
C GLU A 267 -9.66 22.23 4.99
N GLU A 268 -10.23 23.18 4.24
CA GLU A 268 -10.78 22.95 2.91
C GLU A 268 -9.65 22.64 1.91
N ALA A 269 -8.60 23.45 1.88
CA ALA A 269 -7.46 23.24 1.01
C ALA A 269 -6.68 21.96 1.36
N TRP A 270 -6.53 21.67 2.67
CA TRP A 270 -5.90 20.44 3.12
C TRP A 270 -6.71 19.21 2.70
N GLU A 271 -8.03 19.20 2.94
CA GLU A 271 -8.87 18.07 2.54
C GLU A 271 -8.93 17.91 1.00
N ALA A 272 -8.98 19.02 0.25
CA ALA A 272 -8.92 18.99 -1.21
C ALA A 272 -7.64 18.32 -1.70
N SER A 273 -6.48 18.55 -1.06
CA SER A 273 -5.22 17.89 -1.38
C SER A 273 -5.24 16.36 -1.12
N ILE A 274 -5.91 15.94 -0.04
CA ILE A 274 -6.13 14.52 0.27
C ILE A 274 -7.00 13.86 -0.80
N GLN A 275 -8.09 14.52 -1.18
CA GLN A 275 -9.01 14.00 -2.21
C GLN A 275 -8.34 13.96 -3.58
N GLN A 276 -7.46 14.89 -3.92
CA GLN A 276 -6.70 14.88 -5.17
C GLN A 276 -5.83 13.62 -5.32
N VAL A 277 -5.19 13.17 -4.23
CA VAL A 277 -4.42 11.91 -4.24
C VAL A 277 -5.37 10.71 -4.34
N LEU A 278 -6.48 10.72 -3.61
CA LEU A 278 -7.49 9.65 -3.67
C LEU A 278 -8.09 9.52 -5.07
N ASP A 279 -8.35 10.63 -5.76
CA ASP A 279 -8.87 10.62 -7.12
C ASP A 279 -7.85 10.00 -8.09
N ALA A 280 -6.55 10.26 -7.91
CA ALA A 280 -5.51 9.58 -8.67
C ALA A 280 -5.45 8.08 -8.36
N CYS A 281 -5.59 7.68 -7.09
CA CYS A 281 -5.71 6.25 -6.73
C CYS A 281 -6.85 5.58 -7.50
N LYS A 282 -8.03 6.19 -7.51
CA LYS A 282 -9.21 5.66 -8.20
C LYS A 282 -9.06 5.61 -9.72
N GLU A 283 -8.44 6.63 -10.30
CA GLU A 283 -8.23 6.72 -11.75
C GLU A 283 -7.29 5.63 -12.27
N PHE A 284 -6.25 5.30 -11.50
CA PHE A 284 -5.23 4.32 -11.89
C PHE A 284 -5.39 2.95 -11.21
N ASP A 285 -6.52 2.73 -10.52
CA ASP A 285 -6.84 1.47 -9.81
C ASP A 285 -5.73 1.03 -8.83
N ILE A 286 -5.21 1.99 -8.05
CA ILE A 286 -4.18 1.78 -7.04
C ILE A 286 -4.84 1.88 -5.65
N ALA A 287 -4.46 1.00 -4.72
CA ALA A 287 -4.88 1.14 -3.34
C ALA A 287 -4.42 2.49 -2.75
N CYS A 288 -5.30 3.14 -2.00
CA CYS A 288 -4.98 4.42 -1.37
C CYS A 288 -4.81 4.27 0.14
N GLY A 289 -3.72 4.81 0.68
CA GLY A 289 -3.43 4.72 2.09
C GLY A 289 -3.70 6.02 2.86
N PHE A 290 -3.94 5.91 4.19
CA PHE A 290 -4.16 7.07 5.05
C PHE A 290 -3.73 6.81 6.51
N PRO A 291 -3.08 7.77 7.20
CA PRO A 291 -2.84 7.69 8.63
C PRO A 291 -4.13 8.03 9.39
N ALA A 292 -4.82 7.03 9.92
CA ALA A 292 -6.14 7.19 10.50
C ALA A 292 -6.16 7.20 12.04
N ASN A 293 -7.27 7.68 12.59
CA ASN A 293 -7.62 7.61 14.01
C ASN A 293 -9.10 7.23 14.18
N GLU A 294 -9.54 6.98 15.42
CA GLU A 294 -10.91 6.54 15.73
C GLU A 294 -12.03 7.42 15.14
N ASN A 295 -11.76 8.71 14.95
CA ASN A 295 -12.79 9.67 14.52
C ASN A 295 -12.93 9.75 13.00
N ASP A 296 -11.91 9.35 12.24
CA ASP A 296 -11.89 9.53 10.78
C ASP A 296 -11.81 8.23 9.97
N ILE A 297 -11.38 7.11 10.57
CA ILE A 297 -11.14 5.86 9.83
C ILE A 297 -12.38 5.37 9.07
N GLY A 298 -13.58 5.41 9.68
CA GLY A 298 -14.83 5.00 9.03
C GLY A 298 -15.12 5.84 7.79
N MET A 299 -15.04 7.16 7.93
CA MET A 299 -15.22 8.10 6.80
C MET A 299 -14.18 7.86 5.69
N ARG A 300 -12.91 7.61 6.05
CA ARG A 300 -11.86 7.34 5.06
C ARG A 300 -12.09 6.03 4.30
N ILE A 301 -12.59 5.00 4.97
CA ILE A 301 -13.01 3.75 4.31
C ILE A 301 -14.17 4.01 3.33
N GLU A 302 -15.19 4.76 3.73
CA GLU A 302 -16.32 5.13 2.87
C GLU A 302 -15.88 5.95 1.65
N GLN A 303 -14.84 6.78 1.78
CA GLN A 303 -14.25 7.53 0.66
C GLN A 303 -13.49 6.65 -0.33
N GLY A 304 -13.00 5.48 0.11
CA GLY A 304 -12.27 4.52 -0.72
C GLY A 304 -10.79 4.33 -0.33
N PHE A 305 -10.34 4.86 0.81
CA PHE A 305 -9.04 4.48 1.37
C PHE A 305 -9.12 3.04 1.89
N SER A 306 -8.06 2.27 1.67
CA SER A 306 -8.04 0.85 2.03
C SER A 306 -6.78 0.40 2.80
N VAL A 307 -5.76 1.24 2.94
CA VAL A 307 -4.53 0.92 3.67
C VAL A 307 -4.30 1.94 4.78
N PHE A 308 -4.24 1.49 6.04
CA PHE A 308 -4.22 2.38 7.18
C PHE A 308 -3.04 2.10 8.11
N VAL A 309 -2.38 3.15 8.59
CA VAL A 309 -1.31 3.08 9.61
C VAL A 309 -1.73 3.85 10.85
N MET A 310 -1.70 3.20 12.00
CA MET A 310 -2.01 3.78 13.29
C MET A 310 -0.79 3.86 14.20
N ASN A 311 -0.79 4.84 15.11
CA ASN A 311 0.24 4.93 16.13
C ASN A 311 0.11 3.80 17.16
N TRP A 312 1.26 3.25 17.61
CA TRP A 312 1.29 2.24 18.65
C TRP A 312 0.68 2.76 19.97
N GLY A 313 -0.21 1.97 20.56
CA GLY A 313 -0.88 2.20 21.85
C GLY A 313 -2.41 2.14 21.76
N ASP A 314 -3.07 2.28 22.90
CA ASP A 314 -4.52 2.02 23.08
C ASP A 314 -5.42 2.73 22.05
N ALA A 315 -5.11 3.99 21.71
CA ALA A 315 -5.88 4.71 20.69
C ALA A 315 -5.75 4.07 19.30
N GLY A 316 -4.54 3.66 18.92
CA GLY A 316 -4.32 2.94 17.66
C GLY A 316 -4.98 1.57 17.65
N PHE A 317 -4.94 0.85 18.76
CA PHE A 317 -5.59 -0.45 18.90
C PHE A 317 -7.11 -0.33 18.67
N ARG A 318 -7.76 0.62 19.37
CA ARG A 318 -9.20 0.90 19.14
C ARG A 318 -9.51 1.36 17.72
N THR A 319 -8.59 2.11 17.10
CA THR A 319 -8.77 2.53 15.70
C THR A 319 -8.82 1.34 14.75
N ILE A 320 -7.99 0.30 14.98
CA ILE A 320 -8.06 -0.95 14.22
C ILE A 320 -9.42 -1.62 14.39
N ASP A 321 -9.91 -1.74 15.63
CA ASP A 321 -11.22 -2.36 15.89
C ASP A 321 -12.35 -1.63 15.14
N VAL A 322 -12.36 -0.29 15.19
CA VAL A 322 -13.33 0.54 14.46
C VAL A 322 -13.18 0.34 12.95
N GLY A 323 -11.96 0.33 12.43
CA GLY A 323 -11.67 0.14 11.00
C GLY A 323 -12.11 -1.23 10.49
N ARG A 324 -11.80 -2.30 11.24
CA ARG A 324 -12.24 -3.67 10.90
C ARG A 324 -13.76 -3.77 10.87
N GLN A 325 -14.44 -3.23 11.88
CA GLN A 325 -15.90 -3.18 11.91
C GLN A 325 -16.48 -2.40 10.72
N ALA A 326 -15.93 -1.22 10.40
CA ALA A 326 -16.38 -0.38 9.30
C ALA A 326 -16.15 -1.02 7.91
N SER A 327 -15.09 -1.82 7.76
CA SER A 327 -14.76 -2.52 6.51
C SER A 327 -15.38 -3.91 6.39
N GLY A 328 -16.05 -4.42 7.43
CA GLY A 328 -16.64 -5.77 7.45
C GLY A 328 -15.62 -6.90 7.67
N ARG A 329 -14.48 -6.59 8.28
CA ARG A 329 -13.42 -7.55 8.62
C ARG A 329 -13.44 -7.93 10.09
#